data_036f7e408ee51a9b6505185da90a9f71
#
_entry.id   036f7e408ee51a9b6505185da90a9f71
#
_cell.length_a   1.000
_cell.length_b   1.000
_cell.length_c   1.000
_cell.angle_alpha   90.00
_cell.angle_beta   90.00
_cell.angle_gamma   90.00
#
_symmetry.space_group_name_H-M   'P 1'
#
loop_
_entity.id
_entity.type
_entity.pdbx_description
1 polymer ?
#
loop_
_entity_poly.entity_id
_entity_poly.type
_entity_poly.pdbx_seq_one_letter_code
_entity_poly.pdbx_strand_id
1 'polypeptide(L)'
;RDISLAQLGEQFDAVNLALGQVEPAALEALGLEVTDKGLKLDPKTGQTSVKGVFGVGSVVKLQPAMLKLVQGAKSVAKCIGQFLDGQPITGIVEMYNHTMGRLQEGEIDIFVSGASPIPQVKPDNLEINGFIKAEAEDESTRCMHCDCRAKDNCDLRIYSDAYGAKQAEFKGETRAKHEHINQNAGAVYEPGKCIKCGLCVRITKDEGEEFGFTFVGRGFEVKPGISLNQTLDRGLQKVAEKVIVACPTGALAENEKYQP
;
A
#
# COMPACT_ATOMS: atom_id res chain seq x y z
N ARG A 1 -42.69 1.93 2.29
CA ARG A 1 -42.91 0.47 2.30
C ARG A 1 -41.91 -0.11 3.30
N ASP A 2 -42.49 -0.65 4.39
CA ASP A 2 -41.67 -1.15 5.49
C ASP A 2 -41.30 -2.61 5.18
N ILE A 3 -40.05 -2.86 4.80
CA ILE A 3 -39.52 -4.19 4.57
C ILE A 3 -38.68 -4.55 5.80
N SER A 4 -38.96 -5.67 6.46
CA SER A 4 -38.19 -6.15 7.58
C SER A 4 -36.88 -6.84 7.13
N LEU A 5 -35.88 -6.90 8.01
CA LEU A 5 -34.65 -7.66 7.72
C LEU A 5 -34.93 -9.15 7.51
N ALA A 6 -35.94 -9.71 8.18
CA ALA A 6 -36.36 -11.09 7.98
C ALA A 6 -36.85 -11.33 6.56
N GLN A 7 -37.70 -10.44 6.04
CA GLN A 7 -38.19 -10.51 4.66
C GLN A 7 -37.06 -10.35 3.62
N LEU A 8 -36.06 -9.50 3.91
CA LEU A 8 -34.87 -9.39 3.04
C LEU A 8 -34.03 -10.70 3.10
N GLY A 9 -33.88 -11.31 4.27
CA GLY A 9 -33.16 -12.57 4.42
C GLY A 9 -33.84 -13.79 3.76
N GLU A 10 -35.17 -13.72 3.52
CA GLU A 10 -35.89 -14.73 2.73
C GLU A 10 -35.70 -14.56 1.22
N GLN A 11 -35.39 -13.36 0.77
CA GLN A 11 -35.27 -13.01 -0.65
C GLN A 11 -33.83 -12.97 -1.15
N PHE A 12 -32.86 -12.74 -0.26
CA PHE A 12 -31.47 -12.55 -0.59
C PHE A 12 -30.56 -13.37 0.32
N ASP A 13 -29.48 -13.92 -0.24
CA ASP A 13 -28.51 -14.71 0.49
C ASP A 13 -27.63 -13.85 1.43
N ALA A 14 -27.50 -12.55 1.14
CA ALA A 14 -26.81 -11.59 1.98
C ALA A 14 -27.43 -10.19 1.86
N VAL A 15 -27.39 -9.41 2.94
CA VAL A 15 -27.90 -8.05 3.00
C VAL A 15 -26.78 -7.11 3.45
N ASN A 16 -26.56 -6.01 2.74
CA ASN A 16 -25.59 -4.99 3.15
C ASN A 16 -26.26 -3.66 3.48
N LEU A 17 -26.02 -3.16 4.67
CA LEU A 17 -26.56 -1.90 5.18
C LEU A 17 -25.57 -0.75 4.91
N ALA A 18 -25.86 0.07 3.91
CA ALA A 18 -25.08 1.26 3.53
C ALA A 18 -25.98 2.52 3.58
N LEU A 19 -26.65 2.73 4.71
CA LEU A 19 -27.75 3.66 4.88
C LEU A 19 -27.34 5.13 5.14
N GLY A 20 -26.03 5.42 5.12
CA GLY A 20 -25.55 6.73 5.56
C GLY A 20 -25.59 6.86 7.08
N GLN A 21 -25.87 8.05 7.57
CA GLN A 21 -26.03 8.30 9.01
C GLN A 21 -27.49 8.04 9.38
N VAL A 22 -27.70 7.15 10.35
CA VAL A 22 -29.05 6.72 10.80
C VAL A 22 -29.09 6.83 12.33
N GLU A 23 -30.22 7.24 12.86
CA GLU A 23 -30.44 7.28 14.31
C GLU A 23 -30.39 5.87 14.91
N PRO A 24 -29.71 5.66 16.06
CA PRO A 24 -29.56 4.35 16.70
C PRO A 24 -30.89 3.63 16.94
N ALA A 25 -31.92 4.36 17.35
CA ALA A 25 -33.25 3.82 17.60
C ALA A 25 -33.88 3.14 16.37
N ALA A 26 -33.59 3.63 15.16
CA ALA A 26 -34.08 3.03 13.92
C ALA A 26 -33.37 1.70 13.62
N LEU A 27 -32.09 1.55 13.97
CA LEU A 27 -31.34 0.32 13.83
C LEU A 27 -31.77 -0.72 14.88
N GLU A 28 -32.03 -0.29 16.11
CA GLU A 28 -32.57 -1.14 17.18
C GLU A 28 -33.97 -1.68 16.82
N ALA A 29 -34.81 -0.86 16.20
CA ALA A 29 -36.12 -1.27 15.70
C ALA A 29 -36.04 -2.36 14.62
N LEU A 30 -34.90 -2.48 13.91
CA LEU A 30 -34.60 -3.56 12.97
C LEU A 30 -34.01 -4.81 13.66
N GLY A 31 -33.89 -4.81 14.98
CA GLY A 31 -33.29 -5.93 15.75
C GLY A 31 -31.78 -5.99 15.68
N LEU A 32 -31.11 -4.86 15.36
CA LEU A 32 -29.67 -4.77 15.25
C LEU A 32 -29.04 -4.20 16.53
N GLU A 33 -27.87 -4.68 16.88
CA GLU A 33 -27.10 -4.10 17.97
C GLU A 33 -26.42 -2.81 17.53
N VAL A 34 -26.41 -1.83 18.43
CA VAL A 34 -25.81 -0.50 18.18
C VAL A 34 -24.76 -0.17 19.22
N THR A 35 -23.90 0.77 18.90
CA THR A 35 -22.91 1.42 19.78
C THR A 35 -23.18 2.91 19.83
N ASP A 36 -22.46 3.62 20.66
CA ASP A 36 -22.43 5.11 20.68
C ASP A 36 -22.06 5.75 19.33
N LYS A 37 -21.47 4.99 18.41
CA LYS A 37 -20.99 5.45 17.09
C LYS A 37 -21.90 5.07 15.93
N GLY A 38 -22.81 4.12 16.12
CA GLY A 38 -23.70 3.57 15.11
C GLY A 38 -23.84 2.07 15.18
N LEU A 39 -24.10 1.43 14.05
CA LEU A 39 -24.29 -0.02 13.92
C LEU A 39 -23.06 -0.79 14.44
N LYS A 40 -23.31 -1.76 15.34
CA LYS A 40 -22.28 -2.66 15.85
C LYS A 40 -21.98 -3.75 14.83
N LEU A 41 -20.71 -3.91 14.50
CA LEU A 41 -20.21 -4.94 13.59
C LEU A 41 -19.05 -5.69 14.21
N ASP A 42 -18.85 -6.91 13.75
CA ASP A 42 -17.56 -7.57 13.89
C ASP A 42 -16.51 -6.84 13.02
N PRO A 43 -15.42 -6.33 13.61
CA PRO A 43 -14.47 -5.49 12.88
C PRO A 43 -13.67 -6.23 11.80
N LYS A 44 -13.63 -7.58 11.85
CA LYS A 44 -12.92 -8.40 10.87
C LYS A 44 -13.80 -8.78 9.70
N THR A 45 -15.06 -9.11 9.99
CA THR A 45 -15.98 -9.67 9.00
C THR A 45 -16.96 -8.64 8.44
N GLY A 46 -17.18 -7.51 9.12
CA GLY A 46 -18.20 -6.53 8.76
C GLY A 46 -19.63 -7.03 8.97
N GLN A 47 -19.81 -8.20 9.64
CA GLN A 47 -21.14 -8.73 9.96
C GLN A 47 -21.74 -8.05 11.18
N THR A 48 -23.07 -7.94 11.18
CA THR A 48 -23.87 -7.58 12.35
C THR A 48 -24.05 -8.80 13.27
N SER A 49 -24.83 -8.64 14.34
CA SER A 49 -25.32 -9.77 15.16
C SER A 49 -26.23 -10.73 14.41
N VAL A 50 -26.77 -10.31 13.26
CA VAL A 50 -27.64 -11.13 12.39
C VAL A 50 -26.81 -11.74 11.28
N LYS A 51 -26.80 -13.08 11.19
CA LYS A 51 -26.05 -13.81 10.17
C LYS A 51 -26.46 -13.41 8.75
N GLY A 52 -25.49 -13.16 7.89
CA GLY A 52 -25.74 -12.73 6.50
C GLY A 52 -26.08 -11.24 6.34
N VAL A 53 -26.15 -10.49 7.44
CA VAL A 53 -26.35 -9.05 7.39
C VAL A 53 -25.03 -8.34 7.71
N PHE A 54 -24.60 -7.50 6.78
CA PHE A 54 -23.36 -6.74 6.82
C PHE A 54 -23.64 -5.25 6.90
N GLY A 55 -22.63 -4.47 7.29
CA GLY A 55 -22.77 -3.03 7.32
C GLY A 55 -21.49 -2.30 6.89
N VAL A 56 -21.65 -1.12 6.29
CA VAL A 56 -20.51 -0.31 5.84
C VAL A 56 -20.83 1.18 5.82
N GLY A 57 -19.82 1.98 6.02
CA GLY A 57 -19.91 3.43 5.88
C GLY A 57 -20.42 4.14 7.13
N SER A 58 -21.13 5.26 6.93
CA SER A 58 -21.50 6.16 8.02
C SER A 58 -22.58 5.59 8.96
N VAL A 59 -23.28 4.51 8.56
CA VAL A 59 -24.18 3.77 9.45
C VAL A 59 -23.44 3.10 10.61
N VAL A 60 -22.16 2.73 10.40
CA VAL A 60 -21.29 2.10 11.42
C VAL A 60 -20.60 3.17 12.26
N LYS A 61 -20.04 4.16 11.61
CA LYS A 61 -19.36 5.29 12.21
C LYS A 61 -19.27 6.42 11.20
N LEU A 62 -19.60 7.63 11.64
CA LEU A 62 -19.45 8.81 10.79
C LEU A 62 -18.03 8.90 10.22
N GLN A 63 -17.93 8.90 8.90
CA GLN A 63 -16.66 8.88 8.19
C GLN A 63 -16.62 9.96 7.11
N PRO A 64 -15.94 11.10 7.37
CA PRO A 64 -15.87 12.20 6.40
C PRO A 64 -14.93 11.92 5.22
N ALA A 65 -14.00 10.96 5.37
CA ALA A 65 -13.01 10.68 4.34
C ALA A 65 -13.54 9.67 3.31
N MET A 66 -13.79 10.12 2.08
CA MET A 66 -14.29 9.29 0.97
C MET A 66 -13.43 8.04 0.73
N LEU A 67 -12.10 8.17 0.78
CA LEU A 67 -11.19 7.03 0.60
C LEU A 67 -11.42 5.91 1.62
N LYS A 68 -11.72 6.27 2.88
CA LYS A 68 -12.03 5.28 3.93
C LYS A 68 -13.38 4.61 3.71
N LEU A 69 -14.36 5.33 3.16
CA LEU A 69 -15.64 4.75 2.77
C LEU A 69 -15.46 3.72 1.65
N VAL A 70 -14.69 4.05 0.62
CA VAL A 70 -14.38 3.13 -0.50
C VAL A 70 -13.60 1.92 -0.02
N GLN A 71 -12.59 2.10 0.85
CA GLN A 71 -11.84 1.00 1.44
C GLN A 71 -12.74 0.07 2.25
N GLY A 72 -13.60 0.63 3.10
CA GLY A 72 -14.57 -0.14 3.88
C GLY A 72 -15.54 -0.93 2.98
N ALA A 73 -16.04 -0.30 1.91
CA ALA A 73 -16.93 -0.96 0.96
C ALA A 73 -16.24 -2.15 0.26
N LYS A 74 -14.99 -1.99 -0.19
CA LYS A 74 -14.20 -3.09 -0.77
C LYS A 74 -13.98 -4.24 0.22
N SER A 75 -13.69 -3.92 1.48
CA SER A 75 -13.50 -4.93 2.53
C SER A 75 -14.77 -5.73 2.78
N VAL A 76 -15.91 -5.05 2.95
CA VAL A 76 -17.19 -5.72 3.18
C VAL A 76 -17.65 -6.51 1.96
N ALA A 77 -17.44 -6.01 0.74
CA ALA A 77 -17.74 -6.75 -0.49
C ALA A 77 -16.95 -8.08 -0.56
N LYS A 78 -15.67 -8.07 -0.15
CA LYS A 78 -14.87 -9.30 -0.05
C LYS A 78 -15.43 -10.27 1.00
N CYS A 79 -15.82 -9.75 2.17
CA CYS A 79 -16.44 -10.55 3.23
C CYS A 79 -17.77 -11.20 2.78
N ILE A 80 -18.60 -10.44 2.07
CA ILE A 80 -19.86 -10.94 1.49
C ILE A 80 -19.59 -12.05 0.47
N GLY A 81 -18.61 -11.85 -0.43
CA GLY A 81 -18.23 -12.91 -1.39
C GLY A 81 -17.81 -14.19 -0.68
N GLN A 82 -16.94 -14.11 0.33
CA GLN A 82 -16.52 -15.27 1.11
C GLN A 82 -17.73 -15.95 1.83
N PHE A 83 -18.67 -15.16 2.35
CA PHE A 83 -19.87 -15.67 2.99
C PHE A 83 -20.76 -16.43 1.99
N LEU A 84 -20.99 -15.89 0.80
CA LEU A 84 -21.78 -16.52 -0.25
C LEU A 84 -21.14 -17.80 -0.80
N ASP A 85 -19.80 -17.83 -0.88
CA ASP A 85 -19.04 -19.02 -1.28
C ASP A 85 -18.94 -20.07 -0.17
N GLY A 86 -19.52 -19.84 1.01
CA GLY A 86 -19.44 -20.73 2.17
C GLY A 86 -18.04 -20.85 2.77
N GLN A 87 -17.17 -19.90 2.50
CA GLN A 87 -15.79 -19.88 2.99
C GLN A 87 -15.69 -19.15 4.35
N PRO A 88 -14.63 -19.40 5.14
CA PRO A 88 -14.35 -18.57 6.31
C PRO A 88 -14.21 -17.11 5.95
N ILE A 89 -14.92 -16.23 6.65
CA ILE A 89 -14.87 -14.79 6.40
C ILE A 89 -13.61 -14.21 7.05
N THR A 90 -12.60 -13.94 6.24
CA THR A 90 -11.32 -13.34 6.66
C THR A 90 -11.19 -11.87 6.24
N GLY A 91 -12.06 -11.42 5.34
CA GLY A 91 -11.99 -10.08 4.74
C GLY A 91 -10.78 -9.91 3.82
N ILE A 92 -10.34 -8.67 3.68
CA ILE A 92 -9.09 -8.33 3.00
C ILE A 92 -7.97 -8.57 4.01
N VAL A 93 -7.08 -9.50 3.70
CA VAL A 93 -5.84 -9.68 4.45
C VAL A 93 -4.93 -8.52 4.08
N GLU A 94 -4.71 -7.61 5.02
CA GLU A 94 -3.73 -6.54 4.85
C GLU A 94 -2.33 -7.13 5.09
N MET A 95 -1.51 -7.16 4.05
CA MET A 95 -0.12 -7.54 4.19
C MET A 95 0.65 -6.52 5.03
N TYR A 96 1.66 -6.99 5.77
CA TYR A 96 2.57 -6.13 6.52
C TYR A 96 3.01 -4.92 5.67
N ASN A 97 2.89 -3.75 6.23
CA ASN A 97 3.31 -2.53 5.57
C ASN A 97 4.09 -1.63 6.54
N HIS A 98 5.30 -1.28 6.14
CA HIS A 98 6.11 -0.36 6.91
C HIS A 98 5.75 1.08 6.55
N THR A 99 5.31 1.84 7.53
CA THR A 99 5.00 3.25 7.33
C THR A 99 6.25 4.09 7.53
N MET A 100 6.63 4.87 6.53
CA MET A 100 7.79 5.78 6.58
C MET A 100 7.63 6.83 7.68
N GLY A 101 6.39 7.23 7.99
CA GLY A 101 6.09 8.25 8.96
C GLY A 101 6.26 9.67 8.39
N ARG A 102 6.66 10.61 9.26
CA ARG A 102 6.82 12.01 8.86
C ARG A 102 8.05 12.17 7.96
N LEU A 103 7.89 12.92 6.87
CA LEU A 103 8.99 13.27 5.97
C LEU A 103 10.00 14.17 6.69
N GLN A 104 11.28 13.93 6.42
CA GLN A 104 12.39 14.78 6.85
C GLN A 104 12.62 15.90 5.82
N GLU A 105 13.36 16.93 6.22
CA GLU A 105 13.69 18.05 5.35
C GLU A 105 14.42 17.59 4.09
N GLY A 106 13.96 18.06 2.92
CA GLY A 106 14.48 17.71 1.60
C GLY A 106 14.06 16.36 1.03
N GLU A 107 13.29 15.53 1.76
CA GLU A 107 12.80 14.25 1.21
C GLU A 107 11.68 14.46 0.18
N ILE A 108 10.87 15.50 0.36
CA ILE A 108 9.81 15.79 -0.59
C ILE A 108 10.36 16.10 -1.98
N ASP A 109 11.50 16.78 -2.05
CA ASP A 109 12.17 17.13 -3.31
C ASP A 109 12.62 15.87 -4.07
N ILE A 110 13.04 14.83 -3.34
CA ILE A 110 13.42 13.54 -3.93
C ILE A 110 12.20 12.87 -4.58
N PHE A 111 11.05 12.88 -3.90
CA PHE A 111 9.82 12.29 -4.46
C PHE A 111 9.26 13.09 -5.63
N VAL A 112 9.35 14.42 -5.57
CA VAL A 112 8.82 15.31 -6.63
C VAL A 112 9.72 15.33 -7.86
N SER A 113 11.02 15.03 -7.73
CA SER A 113 11.99 15.13 -8.82
C SER A 113 11.66 14.33 -10.08
N GLY A 114 10.87 13.27 -9.95
CA GLY A 114 10.40 12.43 -11.06
C GLY A 114 9.00 12.78 -11.57
N ALA A 115 8.29 13.70 -10.89
CA ALA A 115 6.93 14.08 -11.24
C ALA A 115 6.90 15.25 -12.24
N SER A 116 5.88 15.29 -13.08
CA SER A 116 5.67 16.43 -13.98
C SER A 116 5.37 17.71 -13.19
N PRO A 117 5.97 18.86 -13.54
CA PRO A 117 5.73 20.13 -12.89
C PRO A 117 4.42 20.81 -13.30
N ILE A 118 3.59 20.17 -14.12
CA ILE A 118 2.34 20.76 -14.58
C ILE A 118 1.41 21.08 -13.39
N PRO A 119 0.58 22.14 -13.49
CA PRO A 119 -0.43 22.43 -12.50
C PRO A 119 -1.43 21.28 -12.37
N GLN A 120 -2.09 21.20 -11.20
CA GLN A 120 -3.19 20.24 -11.00
C GLN A 120 -4.23 20.38 -12.10
N VAL A 121 -4.54 19.27 -12.78
CA VAL A 121 -5.61 19.22 -13.78
C VAL A 121 -6.94 19.28 -13.05
N LYS A 122 -7.78 20.21 -13.43
CA LYS A 122 -9.15 20.35 -12.93
C LYS A 122 -10.09 19.92 -14.04
N PRO A 123 -10.81 18.80 -13.89
CA PRO A 123 -11.76 18.38 -14.91
C PRO A 123 -12.88 19.41 -15.06
N ASP A 124 -13.30 19.68 -16.27
CA ASP A 124 -14.33 20.67 -16.58
C ASP A 124 -15.69 20.34 -15.94
N ASN A 125 -15.94 19.06 -15.69
CA ASN A 125 -17.21 18.60 -15.10
C ASN A 125 -17.00 17.45 -14.12
N LEU A 126 -16.28 17.74 -13.02
CA LEU A 126 -15.93 16.77 -11.98
C LEU A 126 -17.14 16.04 -11.39
N GLU A 127 -18.26 16.75 -11.23
CA GLU A 127 -19.46 16.20 -10.58
C GLU A 127 -20.20 15.17 -11.43
N ILE A 128 -20.12 15.27 -12.76
CA ILE A 128 -20.87 14.42 -13.68
C ILE A 128 -19.98 13.35 -14.33
N ASN A 129 -18.83 13.74 -14.89
CA ASN A 129 -18.03 12.88 -15.75
C ASN A 129 -16.66 12.52 -15.16
N GLY A 130 -16.20 13.23 -14.12
CA GLY A 130 -14.82 13.11 -13.63
C GLY A 130 -13.80 13.55 -14.70
N PHE A 131 -12.62 12.91 -14.70
CA PHE A 131 -11.61 13.15 -15.71
C PHE A 131 -11.95 12.45 -17.04
N ILE A 132 -11.79 13.15 -18.15
CA ILE A 132 -11.65 12.50 -19.46
C ILE A 132 -10.28 11.84 -19.58
N LYS A 133 -10.10 10.98 -20.57
CA LYS A 133 -8.85 10.21 -20.72
C LYS A 133 -7.60 11.08 -20.74
N ALA A 134 -7.58 12.15 -21.53
CA ALA A 134 -6.44 13.05 -21.65
C ALA A 134 -6.13 13.76 -20.32
N GLU A 135 -7.14 14.25 -19.61
CA GLU A 135 -6.99 14.88 -18.30
C GLU A 135 -6.44 13.91 -17.26
N ALA A 136 -6.92 12.64 -17.28
CA ALA A 136 -6.42 11.60 -16.40
C ALA A 136 -4.96 11.21 -16.70
N GLU A 137 -4.58 11.15 -17.96
CA GLU A 137 -3.20 10.93 -18.40
C GLU A 137 -2.29 12.06 -17.92
N ASP A 138 -2.67 13.31 -18.13
CA ASP A 138 -1.94 14.48 -17.66
C ASP A 138 -1.81 14.49 -16.13
N GLU A 139 -2.91 14.31 -15.38
CA GLU A 139 -2.86 14.30 -13.92
C GLU A 139 -2.02 13.12 -13.40
N SER A 140 -1.99 11.98 -14.09
CA SER A 140 -1.18 10.83 -13.70
C SER A 140 0.33 11.10 -13.78
N THR A 141 0.78 11.99 -14.68
CA THR A 141 2.20 12.37 -14.80
C THR A 141 2.72 13.13 -13.57
N ARG A 142 1.81 13.66 -12.74
CA ARG A 142 2.14 14.32 -11.47
C ARG A 142 2.38 13.35 -10.32
N CYS A 143 2.24 12.05 -10.55
CA CYS A 143 2.47 11.03 -9.55
C CYS A 143 3.93 11.05 -9.08
N MET A 144 4.15 11.11 -7.77
CA MET A 144 5.50 11.08 -7.16
C MET A 144 6.08 9.68 -7.02
N HIS A 145 5.35 8.64 -7.41
CA HIS A 145 5.76 7.24 -7.29
C HIS A 145 6.35 6.87 -5.93
N CYS A 146 5.72 7.35 -4.86
CA CYS A 146 6.19 7.18 -3.49
C CYS A 146 5.90 5.79 -2.89
N ASP A 147 5.23 4.90 -3.61
CA ASP A 147 4.99 3.52 -3.21
C ASP A 147 6.24 2.63 -3.36
N CYS A 148 6.17 1.42 -2.83
CA CYS A 148 7.27 0.47 -2.93
C CYS A 148 7.20 -0.29 -4.26
N ARG A 149 8.30 -0.30 -5.04
CA ARG A 149 8.40 -1.00 -6.31
C ARG A 149 8.33 -2.53 -6.18
N ALA A 150 8.73 -3.08 -5.02
CA ALA A 150 8.59 -4.51 -4.71
C ALA A 150 7.38 -4.78 -3.81
N LYS A 151 6.22 -4.20 -4.11
CA LYS A 151 5.03 -4.26 -3.26
C LYS A 151 4.53 -5.69 -3.06
N ASP A 152 4.58 -6.51 -4.09
CA ASP A 152 3.97 -7.85 -4.11
C ASP A 152 4.99 -8.99 -4.01
N ASN A 153 6.29 -8.71 -4.17
CA ASN A 153 7.37 -9.70 -4.20
C ASN A 153 8.50 -9.42 -3.20
N CYS A 154 8.26 -8.61 -2.18
CA CYS A 154 9.24 -8.34 -1.12
C CYS A 154 9.22 -9.46 -0.08
N ASP A 155 10.27 -10.27 -0.01
CA ASP A 155 10.42 -11.36 0.96
C ASP A 155 10.34 -10.86 2.40
N LEU A 156 10.93 -9.69 2.69
CA LEU A 156 10.84 -9.10 4.03
C LEU A 156 9.38 -8.85 4.43
N ARG A 157 8.56 -8.39 3.51
CA ARG A 157 7.13 -8.15 3.75
C ARG A 157 6.38 -9.46 3.96
N ILE A 158 6.62 -10.45 3.09
CA ILE A 158 6.01 -11.79 3.15
C ILE A 158 6.34 -12.47 4.49
N TYR A 159 7.61 -12.47 4.88
CA TYR A 159 8.01 -13.07 6.15
C TYR A 159 7.56 -12.26 7.36
N SER A 160 7.45 -10.93 7.25
CA SER A 160 6.87 -10.11 8.32
C SER A 160 5.43 -10.50 8.62
N ASP A 161 4.62 -10.79 7.60
CA ASP A 161 3.28 -11.33 7.80
C ASP A 161 3.31 -12.73 8.40
N ALA A 162 4.11 -13.63 7.85
CA ALA A 162 4.20 -15.01 8.29
C ALA A 162 4.61 -15.13 9.78
N TYR A 163 5.47 -14.24 10.25
CA TYR A 163 5.94 -14.21 11.64
C TYR A 163 5.20 -13.19 12.53
N GLY A 164 4.15 -12.55 12.02
CA GLY A 164 3.34 -11.61 12.80
C GLY A 164 4.13 -10.39 13.29
N ALA A 165 5.09 -9.89 12.49
CA ALA A 165 5.92 -8.75 12.86
C ALA A 165 5.07 -7.49 13.06
N LYS A 166 5.43 -6.69 14.08
CA LYS A 166 4.76 -5.43 14.39
C LYS A 166 5.77 -4.29 14.39
N GLN A 167 5.60 -3.34 13.49
CA GLN A 167 6.47 -2.17 13.38
C GLN A 167 6.60 -1.39 14.70
N ALA A 168 5.55 -1.37 15.52
CA ALA A 168 5.52 -0.59 16.75
C ALA A 168 6.36 -1.15 17.90
N GLU A 169 6.80 -2.41 17.83
CA GLU A 169 7.57 -3.04 18.91
C GLU A 169 9.00 -2.52 19.01
N PHE A 170 9.59 -2.16 17.88
CA PHE A 170 10.96 -1.63 17.81
C PHE A 170 10.95 -0.22 17.21
N LYS A 171 10.64 0.76 18.02
CA LYS A 171 10.72 2.16 17.63
C LYS A 171 12.16 2.65 17.80
N GLY A 172 12.89 2.72 16.69
CA GLY A 172 14.11 3.52 16.64
C GLY A 172 13.79 5.01 16.78
N GLU A 173 14.69 5.79 17.34
CA GLU A 173 14.50 7.24 17.53
C GLU A 173 14.44 7.99 16.21
N THR A 174 15.22 7.56 15.23
CA THR A 174 15.27 8.17 13.89
C THR A 174 15.40 7.10 12.81
N ARG A 175 14.60 7.24 11.74
CA ARG A 175 14.84 6.47 10.51
C ARG A 175 15.91 7.14 9.66
N ALA A 176 16.62 6.37 8.85
CA ALA A 176 17.49 6.91 7.82
C ALA A 176 16.70 7.81 6.86
N LYS A 177 17.34 8.89 6.38
CA LYS A 177 16.76 9.75 5.36
C LYS A 177 16.53 8.93 4.09
N HIS A 178 15.43 9.20 3.41
CA HIS A 178 15.13 8.57 2.12
C HIS A 178 16.16 8.99 1.07
N GLU A 179 16.76 7.99 0.42
CA GLU A 179 17.67 8.17 -0.71
C GLU A 179 17.10 7.38 -1.89
N HIS A 180 17.11 7.98 -3.05
CA HIS A 180 16.68 7.36 -4.30
C HIS A 180 17.80 7.53 -5.33
N ILE A 181 18.51 6.45 -5.62
CA ILE A 181 19.65 6.45 -6.53
C ILE A 181 19.19 5.83 -7.84
N ASN A 182 19.02 6.69 -8.84
CA ASN A 182 18.66 6.32 -10.20
C ASN A 182 19.70 6.95 -11.15
N GLN A 183 20.60 6.15 -11.68
CA GLN A 183 21.73 6.59 -12.50
C GLN A 183 21.81 5.80 -13.81
N ASN A 184 20.68 5.63 -14.48
CA ASN A 184 20.54 4.96 -15.79
C ASN A 184 21.02 3.49 -15.86
N ALA A 185 21.10 2.81 -14.72
CA ALA A 185 21.61 1.44 -14.62
C ALA A 185 20.57 0.35 -14.92
N GLY A 186 19.40 0.68 -15.46
CA GLY A 186 18.27 -0.26 -15.50
C GLY A 186 17.71 -0.61 -14.11
N ALA A 187 18.35 -0.13 -13.06
CA ALA A 187 18.00 -0.38 -11.67
C ALA A 187 17.87 0.92 -10.87
N VAL A 188 16.99 0.93 -9.90
CA VAL A 188 16.89 1.95 -8.84
C VAL A 188 17.36 1.33 -7.55
N TYR A 189 18.15 2.07 -6.78
CA TYR A 189 18.61 1.66 -5.46
C TYR A 189 18.11 2.63 -4.38
N GLU A 190 17.40 2.09 -3.41
CA GLU A 190 16.89 2.79 -2.24
C GLU A 190 17.52 2.21 -0.96
N PRO A 191 18.65 2.76 -0.50
CA PRO A 191 19.41 2.22 0.64
C PRO A 191 18.60 2.05 1.93
N GLY A 192 17.60 2.92 2.14
CA GLY A 192 16.72 2.87 3.31
C GLY A 192 15.84 1.61 3.43
N LYS A 193 15.66 0.88 2.33
CA LYS A 193 14.93 -0.39 2.29
C LYS A 193 15.85 -1.62 2.39
N CYS A 194 17.17 -1.40 2.45
CA CYS A 194 18.18 -2.45 2.41
C CYS A 194 18.37 -3.12 3.79
N ILE A 195 18.27 -4.44 3.85
CA ILE A 195 18.55 -5.24 5.05
C ILE A 195 20.01 -5.67 5.17
N LYS A 196 20.87 -5.15 4.31
CA LYS A 196 22.34 -5.41 4.32
C LYS A 196 22.71 -6.90 4.18
N CYS A 197 21.93 -7.70 3.46
CA CYS A 197 22.14 -9.14 3.28
C CYS A 197 23.39 -9.50 2.46
N GLY A 198 23.94 -8.59 1.67
CA GLY A 198 25.16 -8.76 0.88
C GLY A 198 24.99 -9.55 -0.43
N LEU A 199 23.77 -9.95 -0.82
CA LEU A 199 23.56 -10.70 -2.07
C LEU A 199 24.05 -9.93 -3.30
N CYS A 200 23.73 -8.64 -3.40
CA CYS A 200 24.20 -7.78 -4.49
C CYS A 200 25.74 -7.71 -4.55
N VAL A 201 26.40 -7.62 -3.40
CA VAL A 201 27.87 -7.59 -3.32
C VAL A 201 28.45 -8.89 -3.87
N ARG A 202 27.89 -10.03 -3.45
CA ARG A 202 28.37 -11.35 -3.90
C ARG A 202 28.12 -11.56 -5.39
N ILE A 203 26.92 -11.26 -5.89
CA ILE A 203 26.57 -11.46 -7.30
C ILE A 203 27.46 -10.62 -8.20
N THR A 204 27.65 -9.33 -7.91
CA THR A 204 28.49 -8.47 -8.75
C THR A 204 29.95 -8.91 -8.76
N LYS A 205 30.45 -9.46 -7.64
CA LYS A 205 31.79 -10.04 -7.54
C LYS A 205 31.92 -11.32 -8.36
N ASP A 206 30.98 -12.26 -8.18
CA ASP A 206 31.01 -13.59 -8.83
C ASP A 206 30.88 -13.47 -10.35
N GLU A 207 30.11 -12.50 -10.83
CA GLU A 207 29.92 -12.23 -12.27
C GLU A 207 30.99 -11.28 -12.87
N GLY A 208 31.93 -10.83 -12.06
CA GLY A 208 33.08 -10.04 -12.53
C GLY A 208 32.70 -8.64 -13.03
N GLU A 209 31.83 -7.94 -12.33
CA GLU A 209 31.64 -6.50 -12.52
C GLU A 209 32.92 -5.75 -12.15
N GLU A 210 33.34 -4.77 -12.97
CA GLU A 210 34.56 -4.01 -12.71
C GLU A 210 34.48 -3.22 -11.40
N PHE A 211 33.36 -2.55 -11.15
CA PHE A 211 33.18 -1.73 -9.96
C PHE A 211 32.17 -2.31 -8.96
N GLY A 212 31.36 -3.24 -9.30
CA GLY A 212 30.39 -3.98 -8.49
C GLY A 212 29.93 -3.36 -7.16
N PHE A 213 28.95 -3.95 -6.52
CA PHE A 213 28.59 -3.56 -5.17
C PHE A 213 29.65 -3.96 -4.15
N THR A 214 29.89 -3.12 -3.17
CA THR A 214 30.70 -3.39 -1.99
C THR A 214 30.03 -2.77 -0.76
N PHE A 215 30.48 -3.15 0.45
CA PHE A 215 30.04 -2.43 1.64
C PHE A 215 30.86 -1.15 1.82
N VAL A 216 30.17 -0.03 1.91
CA VAL A 216 30.73 1.30 2.14
C VAL A 216 30.26 1.87 3.47
N GLY A 217 31.00 2.82 4.03
CA GLY A 217 30.71 3.42 5.33
C GLY A 217 31.37 2.66 6.50
N ARG A 218 31.01 3.05 7.74
CA ARG A 218 31.51 2.45 8.98
C ARG A 218 30.41 2.32 10.02
N GLY A 219 30.54 1.33 10.90
CA GLY A 219 29.60 1.10 12.01
C GLY A 219 28.15 0.95 11.51
N PHE A 220 27.24 1.68 12.09
CA PHE A 220 25.81 1.62 11.73
C PHE A 220 25.50 2.22 10.37
N GLU A 221 26.39 3.07 9.83
CA GLU A 221 26.24 3.70 8.50
C GLU A 221 26.69 2.79 7.35
N VAL A 222 27.13 1.57 7.64
CA VAL A 222 27.51 0.59 6.60
C VAL A 222 26.30 0.27 5.74
N LYS A 223 26.47 0.43 4.43
CA LYS A 223 25.47 0.07 3.42
C LYS A 223 26.14 -0.46 2.15
N PRO A 224 25.47 -1.29 1.34
CA PRO A 224 25.95 -1.57 0.00
C PRO A 224 26.03 -0.28 -0.83
N GLY A 225 27.08 -0.14 -1.58
CA GLY A 225 27.32 0.97 -2.52
C GLY A 225 28.24 0.50 -3.62
N ILE A 226 28.44 1.31 -4.65
CA ILE A 226 29.35 0.97 -5.74
C ILE A 226 30.78 1.30 -5.35
N SER A 227 31.70 0.41 -5.69
CA SER A 227 33.14 0.54 -5.40
C SER A 227 33.69 1.87 -5.90
N LEU A 228 34.59 2.46 -5.14
CA LEU A 228 35.28 3.72 -5.46
C LEU A 228 34.34 4.91 -5.74
N ASN A 229 33.16 4.93 -5.12
CA ASN A 229 32.14 5.96 -5.31
C ASN A 229 31.69 6.14 -6.78
N GLN A 230 31.79 5.07 -7.57
CA GLN A 230 31.27 5.08 -8.94
C GLN A 230 29.73 5.10 -8.95
N THR A 231 29.19 5.41 -10.09
CA THR A 231 27.75 5.46 -10.31
C THR A 231 27.14 4.05 -10.43
N LEU A 232 25.85 3.94 -10.22
CA LEU A 232 25.13 2.66 -10.26
C LEU A 232 25.22 1.98 -11.64
N ASP A 233 25.16 2.77 -12.73
CA ASP A 233 25.33 2.26 -14.09
C ASP A 233 26.73 1.67 -14.34
N ARG A 234 27.75 2.22 -13.71
CA ARG A 234 29.11 1.66 -13.79
C ARG A 234 29.27 0.38 -12.98
N GLY A 235 28.49 0.25 -11.91
CA GLY A 235 28.55 -0.91 -11.03
C GLY A 235 27.65 -2.08 -11.44
N LEU A 236 26.73 -1.87 -12.37
CA LEU A 236 25.75 -2.86 -12.82
C LEU A 236 25.66 -2.92 -14.35
N GLN A 237 26.77 -3.10 -15.02
CA GLN A 237 26.81 -3.16 -16.49
C GLN A 237 26.34 -4.50 -17.04
N LYS A 238 26.54 -5.59 -16.30
CA LYS A 238 26.28 -6.96 -16.74
C LYS A 238 25.11 -7.62 -16.03
N VAL A 239 24.90 -7.30 -14.76
CA VAL A 239 24.07 -8.11 -13.85
C VAL A 239 22.96 -7.35 -13.15
N ALA A 240 22.51 -6.21 -13.68
CA ALA A 240 21.47 -5.39 -13.06
C ALA A 240 20.20 -6.22 -12.75
N GLU A 241 19.67 -6.93 -13.73
CA GLU A 241 18.48 -7.78 -13.57
C GLU A 241 18.69 -8.89 -12.52
N LYS A 242 19.85 -9.56 -12.56
CA LYS A 242 20.16 -10.64 -11.61
C LYS A 242 20.21 -10.15 -10.16
N VAL A 243 20.76 -8.96 -9.96
CA VAL A 243 20.85 -8.33 -8.63
C VAL A 243 19.47 -7.87 -8.15
N ILE A 244 18.63 -7.34 -9.05
CA ILE A 244 17.26 -6.93 -8.75
C ILE A 244 16.44 -8.14 -8.29
N VAL A 245 16.45 -9.22 -9.07
CA VAL A 245 15.70 -10.45 -8.77
C VAL A 245 16.16 -11.09 -7.45
N ALA A 246 17.46 -11.03 -7.16
CA ALA A 246 18.03 -11.60 -5.95
C ALA A 246 17.82 -10.72 -4.69
N CYS A 247 17.39 -9.46 -4.86
CA CYS A 247 17.19 -8.57 -3.73
C CYS A 247 15.93 -8.98 -2.94
N PRO A 248 16.04 -9.37 -1.65
CA PRO A 248 14.89 -9.85 -0.87
C PRO A 248 13.97 -8.71 -0.41
N THR A 249 14.24 -7.48 -0.82
CA THR A 249 13.43 -6.31 -0.46
C THR A 249 13.26 -5.40 -1.67
N GLY A 250 12.48 -4.32 -1.53
CA GLY A 250 12.39 -3.29 -2.56
C GLY A 250 13.58 -2.31 -2.59
N ALA A 251 14.74 -2.68 -2.03
CA ALA A 251 15.91 -1.80 -2.05
C ALA A 251 16.53 -1.69 -3.44
N LEU A 252 16.52 -2.76 -4.22
CA LEU A 252 16.86 -2.76 -5.64
C LEU A 252 15.62 -3.18 -6.42
N ALA A 253 15.26 -2.40 -7.41
CA ALA A 253 14.12 -2.64 -8.27
C ALA A 253 14.43 -2.19 -9.70
N GLU A 254 13.64 -2.63 -10.66
CA GLU A 254 13.74 -2.14 -12.02
C GLU A 254 13.51 -0.64 -12.08
N ASN A 255 14.33 0.01 -12.89
CA ASN A 255 14.07 1.37 -13.28
C ASN A 255 13.04 1.35 -14.40
N GLU A 256 11.77 1.18 -14.03
CA GLU A 256 10.71 1.42 -14.99
C GLU A 256 10.90 2.85 -15.51
N LYS A 257 11.28 2.96 -16.79
CA LYS A 257 11.25 4.23 -17.46
C LYS A 257 9.78 4.63 -17.49
N TYR A 258 9.40 5.51 -16.57
CA TYR A 258 8.20 6.27 -16.76
C TYR A 258 8.39 7.06 -18.05
N GLN A 259 7.92 6.49 -19.13
CA GLN A 259 7.66 7.25 -20.32
C GLN A 259 6.38 8.03 -20.04
N PRO A 260 6.44 9.37 -20.02
CA PRO A 260 5.26 10.19 -19.92
C PRO A 260 4.35 9.97 -21.13
#